data_08faa5010b9bccf639e0bb09041b3e09
#
_entry.id   08faa5010b9bccf639e0bb09041b3e09
#
_cell.length_a   1.000
_cell.length_b   1.000
_cell.length_c   1.000
_cell.angle_alpha   90.00
_cell.angle_beta   90.00
_cell.angle_gamma   90.00
#
_symmetry.space_group_name_H-M   'P 1'
#
loop_
_entity.id
_entity.type
_entity.pdbx_description
1 polymer ?
#
loop_
_entity_poly.entity_id
_entity_poly.type
_entity_poly.pdbx_seq_one_letter_code
_entity_poly.pdbx_strand_id
1 'polypeptide(L)'
;MSYKDYVPVIGTIVNISRGNDCCSQMMTLRTEDGIVNFVVNSQTQIIDSRQLRTGMRVAAFYDSSLPVPLIFPPQYRAQVVTTIGRNEQVMLRDFDRNLLASDGSLQLNIAGNTVVRTANGQSFPCNPAGRTLLVYYTVTTRSVPPQTTPSRIVVFC
;
A
#
# COMPACT_ATOMS: atom_id res chain seq x y z
N MET A 1 -13.51 1.07 -9.91
CA MET A 1 -12.74 0.06 -9.15
C MET A 1 -12.76 0.43 -7.68
N SER A 2 -13.06 -0.52 -6.82
CA SER A 2 -13.11 -0.27 -5.38
C SER A 2 -11.82 -0.76 -4.74
N TYR A 3 -11.23 0.08 -3.89
CA TYR A 3 -10.02 -0.26 -3.13
C TYR A 3 -10.32 -0.74 -1.72
N LYS A 4 -11.60 -0.86 -1.35
CA LYS A 4 -11.99 -1.23 0.02
C LYS A 4 -11.52 -2.62 0.42
N ASP A 5 -11.31 -3.51 -0.56
CA ASP A 5 -10.89 -4.89 -0.32
C ASP A 5 -9.38 -5.08 -0.45
N TYR A 6 -8.63 -4.02 -0.66
CA TYR A 6 -7.18 -4.09 -0.78
C TYR A 6 -6.56 -4.18 0.61
N VAL A 7 -5.81 -5.23 0.83
CA VAL A 7 -5.21 -5.57 2.13
C VAL A 7 -3.69 -5.52 2.00
N PRO A 8 -2.99 -4.78 2.88
CA PRO A 8 -1.53 -4.75 2.87
C PRO A 8 -0.92 -5.95 3.58
N VAL A 9 0.16 -6.46 3.02
CA VAL A 9 1.07 -7.38 3.68
C VAL A 9 2.42 -6.69 3.76
N ILE A 10 2.93 -6.52 4.98
CA ILE A 10 4.17 -5.82 5.24
C ILE A 10 5.28 -6.84 5.48
N GLY A 11 6.39 -6.66 4.78
CA GLY A 11 7.54 -7.54 4.95
C GLY A 11 8.77 -7.03 4.23
N THR A 12 9.83 -7.82 4.33
CA THR A 12 11.09 -7.56 3.65
C THR A 12 11.22 -8.48 2.44
N ILE A 13 11.59 -7.92 1.31
CA ILE A 13 11.84 -8.71 0.10
C ILE A 13 13.09 -9.54 0.32
N VAL A 14 12.95 -10.85 0.32
CA VAL A 14 14.08 -11.77 0.49
C VAL A 14 14.47 -12.47 -0.81
N ASN A 15 13.59 -12.48 -1.81
CA ASN A 15 13.90 -13.05 -3.10
C ASN A 15 13.00 -12.46 -4.18
N ILE A 16 13.55 -12.29 -5.37
CA ILE A 16 12.79 -11.94 -6.58
C ILE A 16 13.26 -12.91 -7.65
N SER A 17 12.33 -13.69 -8.20
CA SER A 17 12.61 -14.65 -9.24
C SER A 17 11.70 -14.41 -10.44
N ARG A 18 12.04 -15.05 -11.55
CA ARG A 18 11.20 -15.02 -12.74
C ARG A 18 9.85 -15.67 -12.45
N GLY A 19 8.77 -15.05 -12.91
CA GLY A 19 7.43 -15.62 -12.83
C GLY A 19 7.15 -16.60 -13.97
N ASN A 20 5.87 -16.76 -14.32
CA ASN A 20 5.45 -17.67 -15.36
C ASN A 20 5.92 -17.25 -16.75
N ASP A 21 6.21 -15.98 -16.95
CA ASP A 21 6.69 -15.44 -18.21
C ASP A 21 7.68 -14.29 -17.95
N CYS A 22 8.18 -13.68 -19.02
CA CYS A 22 9.15 -12.59 -18.90
C CYS A 22 8.55 -11.28 -18.39
N CYS A 23 7.23 -11.17 -18.35
CA CYS A 23 6.52 -9.95 -17.88
C CYS A 23 6.06 -10.06 -16.44
N SER A 24 6.35 -11.15 -15.77
CA SER A 24 5.99 -11.34 -14.37
C SER A 24 7.16 -11.82 -13.53
N GLN A 25 7.12 -11.46 -12.26
CA GLN A 25 8.12 -11.87 -11.27
C GLN A 25 7.40 -12.41 -10.05
N MET A 26 8.09 -13.28 -9.32
CA MET A 26 7.66 -13.75 -8.01
C MET A 26 8.48 -13.03 -6.95
N MET A 27 7.83 -12.20 -6.15
CA MET A 27 8.45 -11.49 -5.04
C MET A 27 8.12 -12.22 -3.76
N THR A 28 9.15 -12.65 -3.05
CA THR A 28 8.99 -13.36 -1.78
C THR A 28 9.24 -12.41 -0.63
N LEU A 29 8.26 -12.28 0.25
CA LEU A 29 8.34 -11.45 1.45
C LEU A 29 8.49 -12.31 2.69
N ARG A 30 9.39 -11.90 3.58
CA ARG A 30 9.44 -12.41 4.95
C ARG A 30 8.65 -11.45 5.83
N THR A 31 7.57 -11.96 6.41
CA THR A 31 6.68 -11.21 7.29
C THR A 31 6.78 -11.73 8.72
N GLU A 32 6.11 -11.07 9.66
CA GLU A 32 6.03 -11.54 11.05
C GLU A 32 5.41 -12.92 11.16
N ASP A 33 4.50 -13.25 10.23
CA ASP A 33 3.75 -14.51 10.24
C ASP A 33 4.34 -15.58 9.31
N GLY A 34 5.49 -15.30 8.70
CA GLY A 34 6.17 -16.24 7.81
C GLY A 34 6.33 -15.70 6.39
N ILE A 35 6.55 -16.61 5.46
CA ILE A 35 6.83 -16.28 4.06
C ILE A 35 5.53 -16.13 3.28
N VAL A 36 5.46 -15.08 2.47
CA VAL A 36 4.35 -14.82 1.55
C VAL A 36 4.92 -14.48 0.19
N ASN A 37 4.36 -15.06 -0.86
CA ASN A 37 4.75 -14.79 -2.24
C ASN A 37 3.76 -13.86 -2.92
N PHE A 38 4.28 -12.95 -3.73
CA PHE A 38 3.46 -12.04 -4.55
C PHE A 38 3.87 -12.13 -6.00
N VAL A 39 2.88 -12.25 -6.88
CA VAL A 39 3.08 -12.10 -8.32
C VAL A 39 3.07 -10.62 -8.65
N VAL A 40 4.16 -10.13 -9.24
CA VAL A 40 4.31 -8.75 -9.70
C VAL A 40 4.39 -8.77 -11.21
N ASN A 41 3.52 -8.02 -11.87
CA ASN A 41 3.47 -7.95 -13.33
C ASN A 41 3.30 -6.49 -13.79
N SER A 42 3.10 -6.29 -15.09
CA SER A 42 2.98 -4.94 -15.66
C SER A 42 1.75 -4.17 -15.16
N GLN A 43 0.76 -4.85 -14.58
CA GLN A 43 -0.43 -4.22 -14.02
C GLN A 43 -0.28 -3.89 -12.53
N THR A 44 0.78 -4.36 -11.90
CA THR A 44 1.10 -4.00 -10.52
C THR A 44 1.54 -2.55 -10.47
N GLN A 45 0.91 -1.76 -9.64
CA GLN A 45 1.27 -0.35 -9.48
C GLN A 45 2.37 -0.22 -8.43
N ILE A 46 3.55 0.17 -8.89
CA ILE A 46 4.71 0.37 -8.00
C ILE A 46 4.81 1.86 -7.69
N ILE A 47 4.63 2.22 -6.45
CA ILE A 47 4.67 3.62 -6.03
C ILE A 47 6.07 4.18 -6.26
N ASP A 48 6.13 5.41 -6.80
CA ASP A 48 7.36 6.10 -7.19
C ASP A 48 8.12 5.42 -8.34
N SER A 49 7.48 4.46 -9.01
CA SER A 49 8.09 3.73 -10.15
C SER A 49 9.46 3.13 -9.81
N ARG A 50 9.63 2.69 -8.57
CA ARG A 50 10.91 2.16 -8.09
C ARG A 50 11.13 0.73 -8.56
N GLN A 51 12.37 0.38 -8.84
CA GLN A 51 12.75 -1.01 -9.07
C GLN A 51 12.79 -1.73 -7.73
N LEU A 52 12.04 -2.83 -7.62
CA LEU A 52 12.02 -3.64 -6.42
C LEU A 52 13.30 -4.46 -6.30
N ARG A 53 13.86 -4.53 -5.09
CA ARG A 53 15.12 -5.24 -4.83
C ARG A 53 15.04 -5.97 -3.50
N THR A 54 15.81 -7.03 -3.37
CA THR A 54 15.98 -7.74 -2.10
C THR A 54 16.50 -6.78 -1.03
N GLY A 55 16.02 -6.97 0.20
CA GLY A 55 16.36 -6.10 1.32
C GLY A 55 15.40 -4.94 1.54
N MET A 56 14.57 -4.59 0.56
CA MET A 56 13.59 -3.52 0.71
C MET A 56 12.46 -3.97 1.64
N ARG A 57 12.05 -3.06 2.53
CA ARG A 57 10.83 -3.22 3.31
C ARG A 57 9.68 -2.61 2.53
N VAL A 58 8.65 -3.39 2.31
CA VAL A 58 7.50 -2.99 1.47
C VAL A 58 6.18 -3.34 2.12
N ALA A 59 5.14 -2.65 1.67
CA ALA A 59 3.77 -3.08 1.83
C ALA A 59 3.24 -3.45 0.44
N ALA A 60 2.81 -4.70 0.29
CA ALA A 60 2.20 -5.18 -0.95
C ALA A 60 0.72 -5.41 -0.70
N PHE A 61 -0.12 -4.83 -1.55
CA PHE A 61 -1.56 -4.91 -1.42
C PHE A 61 -2.11 -5.94 -2.38
N TYR A 62 -2.97 -6.82 -1.87
CA TYR A 62 -3.74 -7.73 -2.71
C TYR A 62 -5.23 -7.46 -2.53
N ASP A 63 -6.01 -7.87 -3.53
CA ASP A 63 -7.48 -7.73 -3.50
C ASP A 63 -8.06 -8.95 -2.81
N SER A 64 -8.56 -8.78 -1.59
CA SER A 64 -9.10 -9.87 -0.78
C SER A 64 -10.44 -10.40 -1.29
N SER A 65 -11.09 -9.68 -2.22
CA SER A 65 -12.34 -10.14 -2.85
C SER A 65 -12.10 -11.18 -3.94
N LEU A 66 -10.86 -11.34 -4.41
CA LEU A 66 -10.52 -12.29 -5.47
C LEU A 66 -10.13 -13.64 -4.86
N PRO A 67 -10.44 -14.75 -5.55
CA PRO A 67 -9.99 -16.07 -5.11
C PRO A 67 -8.47 -16.16 -5.09
N VAL A 68 -7.94 -16.91 -4.12
CA VAL A 68 -6.50 -17.18 -4.01
C VAL A 68 -6.27 -18.68 -4.07
N PRO A 69 -5.12 -19.13 -4.62
CA PRO A 69 -4.80 -20.55 -4.59
C PRO A 69 -4.64 -21.05 -3.16
N LEU A 70 -5.11 -22.27 -2.90
CA LEU A 70 -4.93 -22.94 -1.61
C LEU A 70 -3.57 -23.64 -1.60
N ILE A 71 -2.50 -22.85 -1.55
CA ILE A 71 -1.13 -23.34 -1.55
C ILE A 71 -0.36 -22.75 -0.38
N PHE A 72 0.74 -23.39 -0.03
CA PHE A 72 1.65 -22.93 1.01
C PHE A 72 3.08 -22.86 0.43
N PRO A 73 3.83 -21.74 0.59
CA PRO A 73 3.41 -20.49 1.24
C PRO A 73 2.26 -19.78 0.50
N PRO A 74 1.50 -18.90 1.19
CA PRO A 74 0.45 -18.15 0.51
C PRO A 74 0.99 -17.36 -0.67
N GLN A 75 0.18 -17.27 -1.73
CA GLN A 75 0.55 -16.55 -2.95
C GLN A 75 -0.59 -15.63 -3.35
N TYR A 76 -0.27 -14.37 -3.56
CA TYR A 76 -1.23 -13.34 -3.97
C TYR A 76 -0.73 -12.61 -5.20
N ARG A 77 -1.64 -11.95 -5.90
CA ARG A 77 -1.30 -11.00 -6.95
C ARG A 77 -1.13 -9.63 -6.31
N ALA A 78 0.03 -9.00 -6.49
CA ALA A 78 0.26 -7.66 -6.00
C ALA A 78 -0.46 -6.64 -6.88
N GLN A 79 -1.37 -5.88 -6.29
CA GLN A 79 -2.06 -4.78 -6.98
C GLN A 79 -1.29 -3.48 -6.84
N VAL A 80 -0.76 -3.23 -5.66
CA VAL A 80 0.04 -2.04 -5.33
C VAL A 80 1.20 -2.48 -4.46
N VAL A 81 2.38 -1.95 -4.72
CA VAL A 81 3.56 -2.17 -3.87
C VAL A 81 4.18 -0.81 -3.56
N THR A 82 4.47 -0.58 -2.30
CA THR A 82 5.14 0.65 -1.86
C THR A 82 6.23 0.31 -0.84
N THR A 83 7.34 1.05 -0.91
CA THR A 83 8.37 0.95 0.13
C THR A 83 7.93 1.74 1.36
N ILE A 84 8.23 1.21 2.54
CA ILE A 84 7.85 1.84 3.82
C ILE A 84 9.02 1.86 4.78
N GLY A 85 8.96 2.79 5.73
CA GLY A 85 9.90 2.86 6.83
C GLY A 85 9.62 1.82 7.91
N ARG A 86 10.56 1.70 8.86
CA ARG A 86 10.54 0.63 9.86
C ARG A 86 9.29 0.61 10.73
N ASN A 87 8.81 1.75 11.18
CA ASN A 87 7.64 1.86 12.07
C ASN A 87 6.44 2.44 11.37
N GLU A 88 6.46 2.47 10.05
CA GLU A 88 5.44 3.11 9.25
C GLU A 88 4.29 2.14 8.98
N GLN A 89 3.07 2.64 9.12
CA GLN A 89 1.84 1.97 8.74
C GLN A 89 1.31 2.55 7.45
N VAL A 90 0.53 1.77 6.73
CA VAL A 90 -0.12 2.24 5.50
C VAL A 90 -1.59 1.84 5.48
N MET A 91 -2.39 2.66 4.82
CA MET A 91 -3.80 2.39 4.58
C MET A 91 -4.18 2.89 3.18
N LEU A 92 -4.84 2.05 2.40
CA LEU A 92 -5.37 2.42 1.09
C LEU A 92 -6.89 2.37 1.16
N ARG A 93 -7.54 3.52 1.09
CA ARG A 93 -9.00 3.66 1.22
C ARG A 93 -9.49 4.87 0.44
N ASP A 94 -10.78 4.88 0.19
CA ASP A 94 -11.47 6.09 -0.24
C ASP A 94 -11.68 6.97 0.99
N PHE A 95 -11.39 8.26 0.86
CA PHE A 95 -11.59 9.25 1.91
C PHE A 95 -12.62 10.28 1.45
N ASP A 96 -13.45 10.73 2.36
CA ASP A 96 -14.46 11.74 2.04
C ASP A 96 -13.86 13.16 2.05
N ARG A 97 -14.69 14.14 1.85
CA ARG A 97 -14.25 15.55 1.80
C ARG A 97 -13.73 16.07 3.13
N ASN A 98 -14.03 15.38 4.23
CA ASN A 98 -13.52 15.69 5.55
C ASN A 98 -12.30 14.85 5.91
N LEU A 99 -11.74 14.09 4.94
CA LEU A 99 -10.57 13.22 5.13
C LEU A 99 -10.83 12.10 6.14
N LEU A 100 -12.08 11.67 6.25
CA LEU A 100 -12.44 10.47 6.99
C LEU A 100 -12.50 9.28 6.02
N ALA A 101 -11.89 8.17 6.39
CA ALA A 101 -11.96 6.94 5.59
C ALA A 101 -13.42 6.52 5.44
N SER A 102 -13.77 5.96 4.27
CA SER A 102 -15.15 5.59 3.94
C SER A 102 -15.75 4.57 4.91
N ASP A 103 -14.93 3.75 5.53
CA ASP A 103 -15.34 2.78 6.54
C ASP A 103 -15.28 3.34 7.97
N GLY A 104 -14.95 4.63 8.13
CA GLY A 104 -14.84 5.29 9.43
C GLY A 104 -13.61 4.91 10.24
N SER A 105 -12.65 4.20 9.65
CA SER A 105 -11.53 3.61 10.38
C SER A 105 -10.41 4.58 10.72
N LEU A 106 -10.31 5.71 10.02
CA LEU A 106 -9.22 6.66 10.22
C LEU A 106 -9.61 8.05 9.79
N GLN A 107 -9.32 9.04 10.63
CA GLN A 107 -9.46 10.46 10.31
C GLN A 107 -8.08 11.07 10.08
N LEU A 108 -7.89 11.76 8.95
CA LEU A 108 -6.64 12.41 8.63
C LEU A 108 -6.65 13.88 9.03
N ASN A 109 -5.52 14.34 9.59
CA ASN A 109 -5.24 15.74 9.86
C ASN A 109 -3.99 16.12 9.06
N ILE A 110 -4.17 16.73 7.89
CA ILE A 110 -3.05 17.09 7.02
C ILE A 110 -2.34 18.30 7.62
N ALA A 111 -1.02 18.18 7.77
CA ALA A 111 -0.17 19.28 8.27
C ALA A 111 0.72 19.80 7.14
N GLY A 112 1.39 20.93 7.40
CA GLY A 112 2.28 21.53 6.41
C GLY A 112 3.45 20.66 5.99
N ASN A 113 3.85 19.69 6.82
CA ASN A 113 4.92 18.74 6.52
C ASN A 113 4.42 17.43 5.88
N THR A 114 3.12 17.29 5.65
CA THR A 114 2.58 16.15 4.93
C THR A 114 2.93 16.27 3.45
N VAL A 115 3.63 15.28 2.92
CA VAL A 115 4.01 15.23 1.50
C VAL A 115 2.87 14.58 0.72
N VAL A 116 2.36 15.26 -0.32
CA VAL A 116 1.27 14.76 -1.15
C VAL A 116 1.78 14.58 -2.57
N ARG A 117 1.68 13.36 -3.10
CA ARG A 117 2.20 12.99 -4.42
C ARG A 117 1.20 12.12 -5.17
N THR A 118 1.38 12.03 -6.49
CA THR A 118 0.73 11.01 -7.30
C THR A 118 1.46 9.68 -7.17
N ALA A 119 0.88 8.62 -7.74
CA ALA A 119 1.45 7.27 -7.61
C ALA A 119 2.85 7.16 -8.24
N ASN A 120 3.13 7.94 -9.28
CA ASN A 120 4.44 7.94 -9.93
C ASN A 120 5.42 8.96 -9.34
N GLY A 121 5.08 9.55 -8.19
CA GLY A 121 6.01 10.42 -7.45
C GLY A 121 5.95 11.90 -7.82
N GLN A 122 5.00 12.32 -8.64
CA GLN A 122 4.88 13.71 -9.03
C GLN A 122 4.07 14.51 -7.99
N SER A 123 4.27 15.82 -7.98
CA SER A 123 3.53 16.69 -7.07
C SER A 123 2.03 16.65 -7.38
N PHE A 124 1.22 16.64 -6.33
CA PHE A 124 -0.22 16.76 -6.46
C PHE A 124 -0.64 18.15 -5.97
N PRO A 125 -1.04 19.07 -6.87
CA PRO A 125 -1.24 20.48 -6.50
C PRO A 125 -2.61 20.78 -5.90
N CYS A 126 -3.52 19.81 -5.90
CA CYS A 126 -4.91 20.03 -5.47
C CYS A 126 -5.13 19.49 -4.07
N ASN A 127 -6.34 19.70 -3.53
CA ASN A 127 -6.75 19.12 -2.25
C ASN A 127 -6.97 17.60 -2.44
N PRO A 128 -6.33 16.75 -1.63
CA PRO A 128 -6.52 15.30 -1.76
C PRO A 128 -7.85 14.78 -1.23
N ALA A 129 -8.64 15.62 -0.52
CA ALA A 129 -9.91 15.19 0.05
C ALA A 129 -10.88 14.70 -1.03
N GLY A 130 -11.71 13.72 -0.68
CA GLY A 130 -12.71 13.16 -1.59
C GLY A 130 -12.13 12.21 -2.64
N ARG A 131 -10.96 11.64 -2.40
CA ARG A 131 -10.25 10.78 -3.34
C ARG A 131 -9.79 9.50 -2.68
N THR A 132 -9.36 8.54 -3.50
CA THR A 132 -8.67 7.34 -3.01
C THR A 132 -7.24 7.71 -2.66
N LEU A 133 -6.85 7.41 -1.43
CA LEU A 133 -5.54 7.78 -0.89
C LEU A 133 -4.82 6.58 -0.31
N LEU A 134 -3.52 6.52 -0.57
CA LEU A 134 -2.59 5.66 0.15
C LEU A 134 -1.90 6.54 1.19
N VAL A 135 -2.11 6.23 2.46
CA VAL A 135 -1.72 7.08 3.58
C VAL A 135 -0.62 6.39 4.37
N TYR A 136 0.46 7.13 4.67
CA TYR A 136 1.60 6.65 5.46
C TYR A 136 1.60 7.39 6.79
N TYR A 137 1.56 6.63 7.89
CA TYR A 137 1.51 7.21 9.23
C TYR A 137 2.23 6.31 10.22
N THR A 138 2.53 6.86 11.40
CA THR A 138 3.25 6.11 12.44
C THR A 138 2.39 5.94 13.68
N VAL A 139 1.66 6.98 14.09
CA VAL A 139 0.87 6.95 15.32
C VAL A 139 -0.55 7.40 15.03
N THR A 140 -1.46 6.87 15.82
CA THR A 140 -2.87 7.28 15.83
C THR A 140 -3.29 7.62 17.26
N THR A 141 -4.29 8.48 17.38
CA THR A 141 -4.92 8.73 18.66
C THR A 141 -5.78 7.52 19.06
N ARG A 142 -6.15 7.45 20.34
CA ARG A 142 -7.04 6.41 20.85
C ARG A 142 -8.51 6.82 20.80
N SER A 143 -8.82 7.86 20.05
CA SER A 143 -10.20 8.33 19.86
C SER A 143 -10.98 7.40 18.91
N VAL A 144 -12.29 7.65 18.78
CA VAL A 144 -13.18 6.97 17.83
C VAL A 144 -13.82 8.03 16.95
N PRO A 145 -13.44 8.13 15.67
CA PRO A 145 -12.41 7.35 14.98
C PRO A 145 -10.99 7.74 15.41
N PRO A 146 -10.01 6.84 15.26
CA PRO A 146 -8.61 7.21 15.47
C PRO A 146 -8.21 8.30 14.48
N GLN A 147 -7.31 9.19 14.91
CA GLN A 147 -6.82 10.30 14.10
C GLN A 147 -5.32 10.20 13.91
N THR A 148 -4.84 10.62 12.77
CA THR A 148 -3.40 10.67 12.48
C THR A 148 -3.05 11.87 11.63
N THR A 149 -1.81 12.35 11.79
CA THR A 149 -1.19 13.30 10.87
C THR A 149 -0.23 12.52 10.00
N PRO A 150 -0.60 12.21 8.75
CA PRO A 150 0.25 11.38 7.91
C PRO A 150 1.53 12.12 7.51
N SER A 151 2.62 11.37 7.37
CA SER A 151 3.87 11.90 6.83
C SER A 151 3.78 12.06 5.31
N ARG A 152 3.00 11.20 4.67
CA ARG A 152 2.89 11.14 3.22
C ARG A 152 1.51 10.65 2.81
N ILE A 153 1.03 11.19 1.70
CA ILE A 153 -0.19 10.74 1.04
C ILE A 153 0.11 10.56 -0.44
N VAL A 154 -0.28 9.42 -1.00
CA VAL A 154 -0.26 9.17 -2.44
C VAL A 154 -1.70 9.18 -2.93
N VAL A 155 -1.97 10.04 -3.90
CA VAL A 155 -3.32 10.21 -4.46
C VAL A 155 -3.49 9.30 -5.66
N PHE A 156 -4.56 8.52 -5.67
CA PHE A 156 -4.92 7.67 -6.80
C PHE A 156 -5.98 8.40 -7.63
N CYS A 157 -5.59 8.82 -8.80
CA CYS A 157 -6.47 9.46 -9.74
C CYS A 157 -7.03 8.40 -10.71
#